data_83c093f96fa925e2d86730674fa3b9e3
#
_entry.id   83c093f96fa925e2d86730674fa3b9e3
#
_cell.length_a   1.000
_cell.length_b   1.000
_cell.length_c   1.000
_cell.angle_alpha   90.00
_cell.angle_beta   90.00
_cell.angle_gamma   90.00
#
_symmetry.space_group_name_H-M   'P 1'
#
loop_
_entity.id
_entity.type
_entity.pdbx_description
1 polymer ?
#
loop_
_entity_poly.entity_id
_entity_poly.type
_entity_poly.pdbx_seq_one_letter_code
_entity_poly.pdbx_strand_id
1 'polypeptide(L)'
;AIGNASANAQSTGDAAFAKANSANVTAQAAFNQANSVYLPSVTRLDVTHSGSSAYLIDQYTGNNPELYIRAGETLAFNLAVTGHPFLIRVSSGGTQYNTGLTHVTTTGTVTTGSSAQGQVTGTLYWKVPAELSGNTYVYQCSIHGGMVGNIVIERPNQANSAASYANSAFLTANTPSH
;
A
#
# COMPACT_ATOMS: atom_id res chain seq x y z
N ALA A 1 -46.50 -41.89 12.11
CA ALA A 1 -45.05 -42.17 12.18
C ALA A 1 -44.22 -41.44 11.11
N ILE A 2 -44.80 -41.15 9.92
CA ILE A 2 -44.10 -40.47 8.81
C ILE A 2 -43.81 -38.97 9.11
N GLY A 3 -44.73 -38.29 9.79
CA GLY A 3 -44.61 -36.87 10.14
C GLY A 3 -43.41 -36.52 11.04
N ASN A 4 -43.07 -37.42 11.99
CA ASN A 4 -41.96 -37.16 12.89
C ASN A 4 -40.57 -37.34 12.23
N ALA A 5 -40.45 -38.25 11.28
CA ALA A 5 -39.20 -38.44 10.52
C ALA A 5 -38.90 -37.23 9.61
N SER A 6 -39.93 -36.65 8.99
CA SER A 6 -39.82 -35.45 8.17
C SER A 6 -39.41 -34.22 8.98
N ALA A 7 -40.03 -34.01 10.15
CA ALA A 7 -39.69 -32.89 11.06
C ALA A 7 -38.24 -33.02 11.61
N ASN A 8 -37.79 -34.25 11.93
CA ASN A 8 -36.43 -34.44 12.38
C ASN A 8 -35.38 -34.22 11.28
N ALA A 9 -35.68 -34.62 10.05
CA ALA A 9 -34.81 -34.36 8.91
C ALA A 9 -34.69 -32.84 8.63
N GLN A 10 -35.79 -32.10 8.69
CA GLN A 10 -35.81 -30.64 8.56
C GLN A 10 -34.95 -29.97 9.64
N SER A 11 -35.18 -30.32 10.92
CA SER A 11 -34.44 -29.76 12.05
C SER A 11 -32.93 -30.04 11.96
N THR A 12 -32.53 -31.24 11.48
CA THR A 12 -31.12 -31.59 11.26
C THR A 12 -30.53 -30.76 10.12
N GLY A 13 -31.29 -30.55 9.04
CA GLY A 13 -30.89 -29.69 7.90
C GLY A 13 -30.70 -28.25 8.33
N ASP A 14 -31.63 -27.70 9.09
CA ASP A 14 -31.57 -26.32 9.59
C ASP A 14 -30.38 -26.13 10.53
N ALA A 15 -30.08 -27.10 11.40
CA ALA A 15 -28.93 -27.05 12.28
C ALA A 15 -27.60 -27.15 11.52
N ALA A 16 -27.53 -27.98 10.48
CA ALA A 16 -26.36 -28.10 9.63
C ALA A 16 -26.11 -26.80 8.85
N PHE A 17 -27.16 -26.19 8.31
CA PHE A 17 -27.08 -24.90 7.62
C PHE A 17 -26.63 -23.76 8.54
N ALA A 18 -27.16 -23.70 9.77
CA ALA A 18 -26.74 -22.73 10.77
C ALA A 18 -25.26 -22.89 11.15
N LYS A 19 -24.78 -24.14 11.30
CA LYS A 19 -23.35 -24.40 11.54
C LYS A 19 -22.46 -24.02 10.39
N ALA A 20 -22.88 -24.26 9.15
CA ALA A 20 -22.15 -23.86 7.95
C ALA A 20 -22.04 -22.35 7.84
N ASN A 21 -23.12 -21.62 8.11
CA ASN A 21 -23.12 -20.16 8.13
C ASN A 21 -22.21 -19.59 9.23
N SER A 22 -22.26 -20.16 10.43
CA SER A 22 -21.35 -19.77 11.52
C SER A 22 -19.89 -20.01 11.17
N ALA A 23 -19.57 -21.13 10.55
CA ALA A 23 -18.21 -21.44 10.11
C ALA A 23 -17.74 -20.45 9.03
N ASN A 24 -18.62 -20.07 8.10
CA ASN A 24 -18.31 -19.07 7.07
C ASN A 24 -18.06 -17.69 7.67
N VAL A 25 -18.89 -17.24 8.60
CA VAL A 25 -18.70 -15.96 9.32
C VAL A 25 -17.37 -15.97 10.08
N THR A 26 -17.04 -17.07 10.75
CA THR A 26 -15.77 -17.19 11.48
C THR A 26 -14.56 -17.20 10.53
N ALA A 27 -14.64 -17.90 9.42
CA ALA A 27 -13.59 -17.92 8.40
C ALA A 27 -13.39 -16.53 7.77
N GLN A 28 -14.49 -15.80 7.48
CA GLN A 28 -14.43 -14.43 6.97
C GLN A 28 -13.83 -13.46 7.99
N ALA A 29 -14.18 -13.60 9.27
CA ALA A 29 -13.59 -12.79 10.34
C ALA A 29 -12.09 -13.05 10.49
N ALA A 30 -11.66 -14.31 10.46
CA ALA A 30 -10.25 -14.69 10.51
C ALA A 30 -9.47 -14.17 9.31
N PHE A 31 -10.05 -14.24 8.10
CA PHE A 31 -9.48 -13.69 6.88
C PHE A 31 -9.33 -12.17 6.96
N ASN A 32 -10.37 -11.47 7.43
CA ASN A 32 -10.32 -10.01 7.60
C ASN A 32 -9.29 -9.62 8.68
N GLN A 33 -9.18 -10.39 9.75
CA GLN A 33 -8.17 -10.19 10.78
C GLN A 33 -6.75 -10.42 10.25
N ALA A 34 -6.51 -11.50 9.51
CA ALA A 34 -5.23 -11.76 8.87
C ALA A 34 -4.83 -10.65 7.89
N ASN A 35 -5.79 -10.11 7.14
CA ASN A 35 -5.57 -8.97 6.25
C ASN A 35 -5.43 -7.62 6.99
N SER A 36 -6.00 -7.47 8.18
CA SER A 36 -5.89 -6.25 8.99
C SER A 36 -4.57 -6.17 9.78
N VAL A 37 -3.89 -7.29 10.00
CA VAL A 37 -2.54 -7.36 10.59
C VAL A 37 -1.47 -7.08 9.51
N TYR A 38 -1.79 -6.32 8.49
CA TYR A 38 -0.79 -5.74 7.61
C TYR A 38 0.00 -4.70 8.42
N LEU A 39 1.11 -5.10 8.97
CA LEU A 39 2.09 -4.16 9.51
C LEU A 39 2.61 -3.37 8.31
N PRO A 40 2.43 -2.03 8.29
CA PRO A 40 2.94 -1.23 7.21
C PRO A 40 4.44 -1.47 7.11
N SER A 41 4.87 -2.10 6.02
CA SER A 41 6.30 -2.29 5.77
C SER A 41 6.94 -0.93 5.51
N VAL A 42 8.16 -0.77 6.00
CA VAL A 42 8.99 0.39 5.71
C VAL A 42 10.11 -0.08 4.78
N THR A 43 10.05 0.38 3.53
CA THR A 43 11.14 0.15 2.57
C THR A 43 12.14 1.28 2.70
N ARG A 44 13.34 0.97 3.17
CA ARG A 44 14.44 1.93 3.31
C ARG A 44 15.26 1.98 2.02
N LEU A 45 15.53 3.19 1.56
CA LEU A 45 16.27 3.51 0.35
C LEU A 45 17.36 4.51 0.69
N ASP A 46 18.62 4.15 0.51
CA ASP A 46 19.74 5.08 0.66
C ASP A 46 19.92 5.85 -0.65
N VAL A 47 19.77 7.18 -0.57
CA VAL A 47 19.75 8.06 -1.75
C VAL A 47 21.02 8.91 -1.77
N THR A 48 21.77 8.77 -2.85
CA THR A 48 22.93 9.57 -3.18
C THR A 48 22.74 10.26 -4.53
N HIS A 49 23.77 10.86 -5.11
CA HIS A 49 23.67 11.50 -6.41
C HIS A 49 24.94 11.33 -7.26
N SER A 50 24.77 11.41 -8.58
CA SER A 50 25.85 11.45 -9.56
C SER A 50 25.88 12.84 -10.20
N GLY A 51 26.69 13.75 -9.64
CA GLY A 51 26.73 15.13 -10.06
C GLY A 51 25.35 15.78 -10.03
N SER A 52 25.04 16.61 -11.01
CA SER A 52 23.72 17.26 -11.20
C SER A 52 22.79 16.50 -12.15
N SER A 53 23.15 15.26 -12.50
CA SER A 53 22.46 14.49 -13.54
C SER A 53 21.45 13.51 -12.99
N ALA A 54 21.74 12.88 -11.82
CA ALA A 54 20.91 11.81 -11.34
C ALA A 54 20.98 11.61 -9.82
N TYR A 55 19.86 11.12 -9.27
CA TYR A 55 19.86 10.39 -8.01
C TYR A 55 20.27 8.93 -8.26
N LEU A 56 21.00 8.38 -7.29
CA LEU A 56 21.33 6.96 -7.20
C LEU A 56 20.67 6.40 -5.95
N ILE A 57 20.08 5.23 -6.08
CA ILE A 57 19.37 4.55 -4.99
C ILE A 57 19.97 3.15 -4.86
N ASP A 58 20.47 2.81 -3.69
CA ASP A 58 21.38 1.67 -3.46
C ASP A 58 20.79 0.29 -3.83
N GLN A 59 19.48 0.11 -3.71
CA GLN A 59 18.81 -1.15 -4.07
C GLN A 59 18.44 -1.26 -5.56
N TYR A 60 18.71 -0.21 -6.34
CA TYR A 60 18.36 -0.11 -7.75
C TYR A 60 19.59 0.17 -8.59
N THR A 61 19.55 -0.25 -9.83
CA THR A 61 20.63 0.03 -10.80
C THR A 61 20.27 1.20 -11.69
N GLY A 62 21.29 1.97 -12.08
CA GLY A 62 21.13 3.08 -13.03
C GLY A 62 20.80 4.42 -12.39
N ASN A 63 20.65 5.41 -13.26
CA ASN A 63 20.37 6.79 -12.90
C ASN A 63 18.87 7.02 -12.78
N ASN A 64 18.43 7.70 -11.71
CA ASN A 64 17.02 8.02 -11.47
C ASN A 64 16.10 6.81 -11.62
N PRO A 65 16.36 5.68 -10.90
CA PRO A 65 15.62 4.44 -11.11
C PRO A 65 14.13 4.60 -10.80
N GLU A 66 13.31 3.81 -11.48
CA GLU A 66 11.89 3.70 -11.15
C GLU A 66 11.71 2.87 -9.87
N LEU A 67 10.91 3.37 -8.95
CA LEU A 67 10.61 2.75 -7.66
C LEU A 67 9.21 2.17 -7.65
N TYR A 68 9.03 1.08 -6.91
CA TYR A 68 7.75 0.42 -6.74
C TYR A 68 7.40 0.34 -5.27
N ILE A 69 6.18 0.73 -4.92
CA ILE A 69 5.64 0.68 -3.55
C ILE A 69 4.16 0.34 -3.57
N ARG A 70 3.70 -0.36 -2.58
CA ARG A 70 2.25 -0.59 -2.40
C ARG A 70 1.61 0.55 -1.62
N ALA A 71 0.39 0.88 -2.00
CA ALA A 71 -0.42 1.82 -1.24
C ALA A 71 -0.56 1.35 0.23
N GLY A 72 -0.41 2.27 1.18
CA GLY A 72 -0.39 1.98 2.62
C GLY A 72 0.99 1.65 3.21
N GLU A 73 1.99 1.32 2.40
CA GLU A 73 3.38 1.14 2.84
C GLU A 73 4.11 2.47 3.02
N THR A 74 5.31 2.41 3.58
CA THR A 74 6.14 3.60 3.80
C THR A 74 7.47 3.45 3.06
N LEU A 75 7.81 4.45 2.24
CA LEU A 75 9.17 4.64 1.74
C LEU A 75 9.94 5.52 2.74
N ALA A 76 11.16 5.12 3.08
CA ALA A 76 12.08 5.88 3.91
C ALA A 76 13.34 6.20 3.09
N PHE A 77 13.42 7.40 2.57
CA PHE A 77 14.57 7.90 1.83
C PHE A 77 15.61 8.46 2.79
N ASN A 78 16.71 7.74 2.97
CA ASN A 78 17.86 8.19 3.72
C ASN A 78 18.73 9.08 2.81
N LEU A 79 18.67 10.38 3.00
CA LEU A 79 19.21 11.36 2.07
C LEU A 79 20.67 11.69 2.36
N ALA A 80 21.52 11.55 1.36
CA ALA A 80 22.89 12.05 1.32
C ALA A 80 23.11 12.78 -0.01
N VAL A 81 22.33 13.85 -0.24
CA VAL A 81 22.19 14.53 -1.55
C VAL A 81 22.45 16.03 -1.46
N THR A 82 23.52 16.40 -0.77
CA THR A 82 23.90 17.80 -0.56
C THR A 82 23.96 18.57 -1.90
N GLY A 83 23.28 19.72 -1.97
CA GLY A 83 23.13 20.51 -3.19
C GLY A 83 22.00 20.08 -4.13
N HIS A 84 21.28 18.98 -3.80
CA HIS A 84 20.20 18.43 -4.63
C HIS A 84 18.94 18.20 -3.79
N PRO A 85 18.16 19.25 -3.44
CA PRO A 85 17.00 19.12 -2.59
C PRO A 85 15.97 18.14 -3.17
N PHE A 86 15.61 17.11 -2.39
CA PHE A 86 14.77 16.00 -2.80
C PHE A 86 13.29 16.31 -2.56
N LEU A 87 12.47 16.16 -3.58
CA LEU A 87 11.03 16.43 -3.55
C LEU A 87 10.25 15.21 -4.00
N ILE A 88 9.04 15.03 -3.41
CA ILE A 88 8.00 14.18 -3.98
C ILE A 88 6.99 15.07 -4.72
N ARG A 89 6.69 14.75 -5.98
CA ARG A 89 5.80 15.52 -6.85
C ARG A 89 4.76 14.62 -7.52
N VAL A 90 3.65 15.23 -7.94
CA VAL A 90 2.59 14.53 -8.70
C VAL A 90 3.04 14.16 -10.11
N SER A 91 3.99 14.88 -10.68
CA SER A 91 4.61 14.63 -11.99
C SER A 91 5.91 15.43 -12.11
N SER A 92 6.70 15.14 -13.12
CA SER A 92 7.93 15.88 -13.40
C SER A 92 7.64 17.38 -13.61
N GLY A 93 8.30 18.24 -12.81
CA GLY A 93 8.05 19.70 -12.78
C GLY A 93 6.69 20.10 -12.21
N GLY A 94 5.85 19.15 -11.81
CA GLY A 94 4.52 19.39 -11.28
C GLY A 94 4.49 19.83 -9.82
N THR A 95 3.29 19.89 -9.26
CA THR A 95 3.06 20.30 -7.87
C THR A 95 3.70 19.30 -6.89
N GLN A 96 4.22 19.80 -5.78
CA GLN A 96 4.70 18.97 -4.67
C GLN A 96 3.53 18.23 -4.02
N TYR A 97 3.75 16.95 -3.73
CA TYR A 97 2.80 16.13 -3.00
C TYR A 97 3.23 16.01 -1.54
N ASN A 98 2.43 16.55 -0.63
CA ASN A 98 2.83 16.75 0.76
C ASN A 98 2.14 15.78 1.75
N THR A 99 1.11 15.06 1.31
CA THR A 99 0.35 14.16 2.20
C THR A 99 1.16 12.92 2.56
N GLY A 100 1.24 12.60 3.84
CA GLY A 100 1.95 11.43 4.36
C GLY A 100 3.46 11.61 4.49
N LEU A 101 3.99 12.82 4.23
CA LEU A 101 5.42 13.11 4.37
C LEU A 101 5.79 13.48 5.81
N THR A 102 6.91 12.92 6.25
CA THR A 102 7.59 13.27 7.51
C THR A 102 9.09 13.22 7.26
N HIS A 103 9.81 14.28 7.62
CA HIS A 103 11.26 14.30 7.57
C HIS A 103 11.84 14.35 8.99
N VAL A 104 12.88 13.55 9.20
CA VAL A 104 13.64 13.50 10.45
C VAL A 104 15.09 13.85 10.13
N THR A 105 15.59 14.93 10.72
CA THR A 105 16.98 15.32 10.57
C THR A 105 17.93 14.34 11.28
N THR A 106 19.22 14.41 10.98
CA THR A 106 20.26 13.63 11.68
C THR A 106 20.34 13.94 13.18
N THR A 107 19.80 15.07 13.63
CA THR A 107 19.73 15.47 15.05
C THR A 107 18.38 15.17 15.70
N GLY A 108 17.44 14.53 14.97
CA GLY A 108 16.14 14.10 15.47
C GLY A 108 15.02 15.14 15.36
N THR A 109 15.26 16.30 14.73
CA THR A 109 14.18 17.26 14.48
C THR A 109 13.20 16.73 13.44
N VAL A 110 11.89 16.82 13.72
CA VAL A 110 10.83 16.29 12.88
C VAL A 110 10.06 17.42 12.21
N THR A 111 9.84 17.30 10.90
CA THR A 111 8.95 18.19 10.11
C THR A 111 7.99 17.34 9.28
N THR A 112 6.83 17.88 8.92
CA THR A 112 5.78 17.16 8.19
C THR A 112 5.23 17.97 7.02
N GLY A 113 4.56 17.30 6.09
CA GLY A 113 3.90 17.92 4.96
C GLY A 113 4.86 18.70 4.06
N SER A 114 4.52 19.92 3.72
CA SER A 114 5.35 20.78 2.85
C SER A 114 6.71 21.11 3.48
N SER A 115 6.82 21.21 4.80
CA SER A 115 8.09 21.46 5.51
C SER A 115 9.04 20.25 5.51
N ALA A 116 8.54 19.06 5.16
CA ALA A 116 9.36 17.87 4.97
C ALA A 116 10.01 17.79 3.59
N GLN A 117 9.59 18.62 2.64
CA GLN A 117 10.09 18.67 1.27
C GLN A 117 11.44 19.41 1.16
N GLY A 118 12.18 19.12 0.10
CA GLY A 118 13.40 19.86 -0.26
C GLY A 118 14.59 19.58 0.66
N GLN A 119 14.58 18.45 1.33
CA GLN A 119 15.66 18.06 2.24
C GLN A 119 16.84 17.46 1.46
N VAL A 120 18.04 17.59 2.02
CA VAL A 120 19.28 17.09 1.40
C VAL A 120 20.00 16.04 2.28
N THR A 121 19.64 15.97 3.58
CA THR A 121 20.17 15.02 4.55
C THR A 121 19.07 14.55 5.51
N GLY A 122 19.32 13.53 6.31
CA GLY A 122 18.33 12.93 7.21
C GLY A 122 17.45 11.93 6.47
N THR A 123 16.31 11.59 7.06
CA THR A 123 15.40 10.60 6.46
C THR A 123 14.03 11.21 6.16
N LEU A 124 13.64 11.18 4.89
CA LEU A 124 12.30 11.52 4.44
C LEU A 124 11.45 10.25 4.39
N TYR A 125 10.42 10.19 5.20
CA TYR A 125 9.41 9.14 5.20
C TYR A 125 8.22 9.60 4.37
N TRP A 126 7.77 8.76 3.46
CA TRP A 126 6.49 8.91 2.79
C TRP A 126 5.59 7.72 3.07
N LYS A 127 4.62 7.90 3.97
CA LYS A 127 3.54 6.95 4.16
C LYS A 127 2.56 7.13 3.00
N VAL A 128 2.60 6.22 2.04
CA VAL A 128 1.82 6.30 0.81
C VAL A 128 0.33 6.11 1.14
N PRO A 129 -0.52 7.12 0.89
CA PRO A 129 -1.95 6.98 1.14
C PRO A 129 -2.59 5.87 0.30
N ALA A 130 -3.58 5.19 0.88
CA ALA A 130 -4.24 4.04 0.23
C ALA A 130 -4.97 4.41 -1.07
N GLU A 131 -5.51 5.62 -1.12
CA GLU A 131 -6.23 6.18 -2.27
C GLU A 131 -5.35 6.43 -3.49
N LEU A 132 -4.02 6.42 -3.34
CA LEU A 132 -3.07 6.60 -4.44
C LEU A 132 -2.80 5.33 -5.24
N SER A 133 -3.41 4.22 -4.86
CA SER A 133 -3.24 2.92 -5.52
C SER A 133 -3.44 2.99 -7.03
N GLY A 134 -2.45 2.54 -7.79
CA GLY A 134 -2.43 2.54 -9.25
C GLY A 134 -1.99 3.84 -9.90
N ASN A 135 -1.57 4.84 -9.12
CA ASN A 135 -1.02 6.10 -9.62
C ASN A 135 0.50 6.05 -9.68
N THR A 136 1.08 6.96 -10.46
CA THR A 136 2.52 7.19 -10.50
C THR A 136 2.81 8.61 -10.03
N TYR A 137 3.77 8.72 -9.12
CA TYR A 137 4.36 9.96 -8.64
C TYR A 137 5.82 10.02 -9.07
N VAL A 138 6.52 11.10 -8.74
CA VAL A 138 7.95 11.22 -9.01
C VAL A 138 8.69 11.75 -7.79
N TYR A 139 9.93 11.29 -7.63
CA TYR A 139 10.91 12.03 -6.85
C TYR A 139 11.72 12.91 -7.80
N GLN A 140 12.06 14.11 -7.37
CA GLN A 140 12.74 15.08 -8.24
C GLN A 140 13.58 16.07 -7.45
N CYS A 141 14.72 16.49 -8.01
CA CYS A 141 15.49 17.61 -7.50
C CYS A 141 14.76 18.94 -7.76
N SER A 142 14.75 19.82 -6.76
CA SER A 142 14.13 21.16 -6.92
C SER A 142 14.90 22.08 -7.84
N ILE A 143 16.20 21.82 -8.04
CA ILE A 143 17.14 22.69 -8.80
C ILE A 143 17.40 22.12 -10.18
N HIS A 144 17.56 20.78 -10.28
CA HIS A 144 17.94 20.11 -11.53
C HIS A 144 16.77 19.28 -12.04
N GLY A 145 15.99 19.81 -12.97
CA GLY A 145 14.76 19.20 -13.47
C GLY A 145 14.94 17.79 -14.07
N GLY A 146 16.12 17.50 -14.62
CA GLY A 146 16.45 16.18 -15.17
C GLY A 146 16.76 15.11 -14.12
N MET A 147 17.01 15.48 -12.86
CA MET A 147 17.15 14.52 -11.76
C MET A 147 15.76 14.12 -11.26
N VAL A 148 15.11 13.23 -11.98
CA VAL A 148 13.73 12.78 -11.74
C VAL A 148 13.60 11.30 -12.02
N GLY A 149 12.90 10.58 -11.13
CA GLY A 149 12.53 9.17 -11.31
C GLY A 149 11.09 8.92 -10.87
N ASN A 150 10.49 7.87 -11.41
CA ASN A 150 9.11 7.50 -11.12
C ASN A 150 8.99 6.75 -9.79
N ILE A 151 7.85 6.92 -9.14
CA ILE A 151 7.38 6.09 -8.03
C ILE A 151 6.03 5.51 -8.44
N VAL A 152 6.02 4.24 -8.79
CA VAL A 152 4.83 3.50 -9.20
C VAL A 152 4.15 2.95 -7.95
N ILE A 153 2.91 3.37 -7.69
CA ILE A 153 2.13 2.89 -6.56
C ILE A 153 1.29 1.72 -7.02
N GLU A 154 1.74 0.53 -6.67
CA GLU A 154 1.09 -0.72 -7.05
C GLU A 154 -0.29 -0.86 -6.41
N ARG A 155 -1.20 -1.47 -7.15
CA ARG A 155 -2.49 -1.88 -6.61
C ARG A 155 -2.30 -3.05 -5.64
N PRO A 156 -3.07 -3.13 -4.54
CA PRO A 156 -3.11 -4.32 -3.72
C PRO A 156 -3.42 -5.53 -4.60
N ASN A 157 -2.72 -6.62 -4.35
CA ASN A 157 -2.76 -7.82 -5.18
C ASN A 157 -4.21 -8.24 -5.47
N GLN A 158 -4.59 -8.36 -6.73
CA GLN A 158 -5.96 -8.73 -7.17
C GLN A 158 -6.38 -10.16 -6.75
N ALA A 159 -5.47 -10.95 -6.18
CA ALA A 159 -5.78 -12.25 -5.61
C ALA A 159 -6.88 -12.16 -4.53
N ASN A 160 -6.89 -11.09 -3.73
CA ASN A 160 -7.94 -10.86 -2.74
C ASN A 160 -9.29 -10.49 -3.38
N SER A 161 -9.27 -9.79 -4.51
CA SER A 161 -10.48 -9.48 -5.27
C SER A 161 -11.07 -10.75 -5.91
N ALA A 162 -10.24 -11.61 -6.48
CA ALA A 162 -10.68 -12.89 -7.06
C ALA A 162 -11.30 -13.81 -6.00
N ALA A 163 -10.71 -13.90 -4.81
CA ALA A 163 -11.26 -14.65 -3.70
C ALA A 163 -12.62 -14.09 -3.22
N SER A 164 -12.76 -12.77 -3.20
CA SER A 164 -14.02 -12.10 -2.87
C SER A 164 -15.11 -12.36 -3.92
N TYR A 165 -14.77 -12.32 -5.20
CA TYR A 165 -15.71 -12.67 -6.29
C TYR A 165 -16.11 -14.14 -6.26
N ALA A 166 -15.17 -15.07 -5.99
CA ALA A 166 -15.46 -16.49 -5.87
C ALA A 166 -16.39 -16.77 -4.69
N ASN A 167 -16.17 -16.13 -3.54
CA ASN A 167 -17.06 -16.24 -2.38
C ASN A 167 -18.45 -15.66 -2.66
N SER A 168 -18.55 -14.55 -3.35
CA SER A 168 -19.84 -13.94 -3.72
C SER A 168 -20.62 -14.84 -4.70
N ALA A 169 -19.94 -15.42 -5.68
CA ALA A 169 -20.54 -16.35 -6.63
C ALA A 169 -21.03 -17.63 -5.95
N PHE A 170 -20.24 -18.18 -5.00
CA PHE A 170 -20.62 -19.34 -4.19
C PHE A 170 -21.86 -19.05 -3.33
N LEU A 171 -21.91 -17.90 -2.67
CA LEU A 171 -23.08 -17.49 -1.88
C LEU A 171 -24.32 -17.33 -2.74
N THR A 172 -24.19 -16.76 -3.92
CA THR A 172 -25.31 -16.60 -4.87
C THR A 172 -25.81 -17.96 -5.39
N ALA A 173 -24.91 -18.89 -5.71
CA ALA A 173 -25.25 -20.22 -6.20
C ALA A 173 -25.91 -21.09 -5.13
N ASN A 174 -25.61 -20.88 -3.86
CA ASN A 174 -26.17 -21.61 -2.73
C ASN A 174 -27.39 -20.94 -2.08
N THR A 175 -27.91 -19.85 -2.66
CA THR A 175 -29.16 -19.25 -2.19
C THR A 175 -30.33 -20.05 -2.76
N PRO A 176 -31.16 -20.75 -1.94
CA PRO A 176 -32.32 -21.47 -2.46
C PRO A 176 -33.29 -20.50 -3.15
N SER A 177 -33.66 -20.77 -4.40
CA SER A 177 -34.77 -20.08 -5.06
C SER A 177 -36.07 -20.60 -4.44
N HIS A 178 -36.83 -19.75 -3.83
CA HIS A 178 -38.17 -20.02 -3.32
C HIS A 178 -39.21 -19.93 -4.46
#